data_de97797aff97543a0b3c71aa904cb936
#
_entry.id   de97797aff97543a0b3c71aa904cb936
#
_cell.length_a   1.000
_cell.length_b   1.000
_cell.length_c   1.000
_cell.angle_alpha   90.00
_cell.angle_beta   90.00
_cell.angle_gamma   90.00
#
_symmetry.space_group_name_H-M   'P 1'
#
loop_
_entity.id
_entity.type
_entity.pdbx_description
1 polymer ?
#
loop_
_entity_poly.entity_id
_entity_poly.type
_entity_poly.pdbx_seq_one_letter_code
_entity_poly.pdbx_strand_id
1 'polypeptide(L)'
;MITFIAVLIALFAFAMLIVHPMLRKEDGTDRYGDRLRKAPQFLLMWDKSNRIKLFILSLVLIIVGQSTFFAREGNQYYVLSKLTGHRSAVMSPGLKFTIPFSIVQEWSKYIDVKGVRINENGELVESVEGIEGVIPGGVKVMFIDRATADVLLSVRFELPADEDSFIKLVETYKTPDNLIKNTLLPTITEQLTNVSFMYSADEYVSGGASDYKLTIEDALKNGGFVVRRVDIADTIYTPEILTVDSLVSKPRQIQEIRKLTKNTKVIENGIPKRNPHEINTNKVITASVIVSDVVLEKSFTDKLKQQRDISAEKIIEIQKIETAAAAQQRIIAEGERDKAAERVAQEKAQVSKLINIETQVKEEESKRQLAEIAVQTAELEAKATLTRERAQAEANRLKVSAGLTPQERAEWDYKTAVGVAAEIKSLQLPSIYIQGTGGSNASSILEQLIGADLAKKMMDNK
;
A
#
# COMPACT_ATOMS: atom_id res chain seq x y z
N MET A 1 -0.49 36.78 -26.72
CA MET A 1 -1.51 37.43 -27.56
C MET A 1 -1.37 38.96 -27.58
N ILE A 2 -1.32 39.63 -26.43
CA ILE A 2 -1.14 41.09 -26.31
C ILE A 2 0.15 41.57 -27.01
N THR A 3 1.27 40.90 -26.77
CA THR A 3 2.57 41.22 -27.42
C THR A 3 2.52 41.09 -28.94
N PHE A 4 1.86 40.05 -29.46
CA PHE A 4 1.71 39.85 -30.91
C PHE A 4 0.90 40.98 -31.56
N ILE A 5 -0.22 41.37 -30.93
CA ILE A 5 -1.04 42.47 -31.37
C ILE A 5 -0.25 43.79 -31.30
N ALA A 6 0.49 44.01 -30.21
CA ALA A 6 1.31 45.21 -30.05
C ALA A 6 2.43 45.29 -31.10
N VAL A 7 3.08 44.17 -31.45
CA VAL A 7 4.08 44.09 -32.53
C VAL A 7 3.46 44.39 -33.88
N LEU A 8 2.26 43.88 -34.18
CA LEU A 8 1.53 44.20 -35.40
C LEU A 8 1.20 45.70 -35.50
N ILE A 9 0.72 46.29 -34.40
CA ILE A 9 0.45 47.74 -34.33
C ILE A 9 1.74 48.55 -34.51
N ALA A 10 2.85 48.10 -33.92
CA ALA A 10 4.15 48.76 -34.07
C ALA A 10 4.68 48.73 -35.51
N LEU A 11 4.59 47.55 -36.15
CA LEU A 11 4.93 47.40 -37.56
C LEU A 11 4.08 48.26 -38.48
N PHE A 12 2.80 48.31 -38.21
CA PHE A 12 1.87 49.16 -38.93
C PHE A 12 2.19 50.66 -38.74
N ALA A 13 2.42 51.10 -37.49
CA ALA A 13 2.82 52.47 -37.16
C ALA A 13 4.16 52.84 -37.76
N PHE A 14 5.13 51.94 -37.76
CA PHE A 14 6.44 52.15 -38.40
C PHE A 14 6.34 52.22 -39.90
N ALA A 15 5.59 51.35 -40.55
CA ALA A 15 5.29 51.42 -41.97
C ALA A 15 4.64 52.77 -42.35
N MET A 16 3.68 53.22 -41.51
CA MET A 16 3.04 54.55 -41.69
C MET A 16 3.99 55.71 -41.51
N LEU A 17 5.02 55.60 -40.63
CA LEU A 17 6.02 56.65 -40.48
C LEU A 17 6.93 56.79 -41.72
N ILE A 18 7.24 55.68 -42.39
CA ILE A 18 8.11 55.65 -43.57
C ILE A 18 7.33 55.94 -44.86
N VAL A 19 6.19 55.26 -45.04
CA VAL A 19 5.44 55.32 -46.30
C VAL A 19 4.70 56.64 -46.46
N HIS A 20 4.14 57.19 -45.38
CA HIS A 20 3.39 58.42 -45.47
C HIS A 20 4.19 59.65 -45.97
N PRO A 21 5.45 59.94 -45.49
CA PRO A 21 6.24 61.03 -46.01
C PRO A 21 6.69 60.79 -47.47
N MET A 22 6.80 59.47 -47.88
CA MET A 22 7.08 59.17 -49.29
C MET A 22 5.87 59.44 -50.19
N LEU A 23 4.67 59.39 -49.65
CA LEU A 23 3.41 59.60 -50.39
C LEU A 23 2.94 61.07 -50.39
N ARG A 24 3.35 61.84 -49.38
CA ARG A 24 2.90 63.24 -49.22
C ARG A 24 4.09 64.21 -49.33
N LYS A 25 3.97 65.22 -50.20
CA LYS A 25 4.92 66.32 -50.23
C LYS A 25 4.70 67.27 -49.05
N GLU A 26 5.76 68.03 -48.66
CA GLU A 26 5.66 69.02 -47.57
C GLU A 26 4.58 70.09 -47.82
N ASP A 27 4.25 70.39 -49.07
CA ASP A 27 3.26 71.34 -49.46
C ASP A 27 1.80 70.84 -49.44
N GLY A 28 1.59 69.60 -48.90
CA GLY A 28 0.28 68.97 -48.83
C GLY A 28 -0.24 68.41 -50.17
N THR A 29 0.59 68.41 -51.20
CA THR A 29 0.26 67.84 -52.53
C THR A 29 0.92 66.45 -52.64
N ASP A 30 0.22 65.56 -53.37
CA ASP A 30 0.72 64.23 -53.58
C ASP A 30 1.97 64.20 -54.48
N ARG A 31 3.01 63.47 -54.09
CA ARG A 31 4.26 63.37 -54.85
C ARG A 31 4.08 62.70 -56.22
N TYR A 32 3.00 61.98 -56.41
CA TYR A 32 2.71 61.16 -57.60
C TYR A 32 1.39 61.60 -58.34
N GLY A 33 0.83 62.76 -58.03
CA GLY A 33 -0.36 63.25 -58.70
C GLY A 33 -1.58 62.31 -58.54
N ASP A 34 -2.37 62.18 -59.62
CA ASP A 34 -3.60 61.43 -59.57
C ASP A 34 -3.55 59.93 -59.17
N ARG A 35 -2.39 59.34 -59.10
CA ARG A 35 -2.22 57.93 -58.69
C ARG A 35 -2.54 57.72 -57.25
N LEU A 36 -2.41 58.70 -56.39
CA LEU A 36 -2.69 58.61 -54.95
C LEU A 36 -4.16 58.75 -54.57
N ARG A 37 -5.02 59.16 -55.46
CA ARG A 37 -6.44 59.10 -55.25
C ARG A 37 -6.98 57.69 -54.96
N LYS A 38 -6.18 56.66 -55.23
CA LYS A 38 -6.50 55.24 -54.94
C LYS A 38 -5.97 54.73 -53.57
N ALA A 39 -5.18 55.51 -52.85
CA ALA A 39 -4.76 55.15 -51.52
C ALA A 39 -5.95 55.28 -50.54
N PRO A 40 -6.09 54.31 -49.57
CA PRO A 40 -7.18 54.42 -48.62
C PRO A 40 -7.11 55.75 -47.87
N GLN A 41 -8.19 56.52 -47.89
CA GLN A 41 -8.26 57.88 -47.33
C GLN A 41 -7.88 57.89 -45.83
N PHE A 42 -8.09 56.78 -45.10
CA PHE A 42 -7.72 56.64 -43.68
C PHE A 42 -6.22 56.75 -43.47
N LEU A 43 -5.38 56.36 -44.42
CA LEU A 43 -3.90 56.47 -44.37
C LEU A 43 -3.43 57.91 -44.48
N LEU A 44 -4.16 58.72 -45.21
CA LEU A 44 -3.84 60.16 -45.48
C LEU A 44 -4.35 61.11 -44.38
N MET A 45 -5.37 60.66 -43.61
CA MET A 45 -5.98 61.48 -42.56
C MET A 45 -5.10 61.56 -41.26
N TRP A 46 -4.08 60.73 -41.14
CA TRP A 46 -3.30 60.67 -39.91
C TRP A 46 -2.18 61.72 -39.95
N ASP A 47 -2.33 62.78 -39.13
CA ASP A 47 -1.31 63.82 -38.95
C ASP A 47 -0.01 63.25 -38.36
N LYS A 48 1.12 63.89 -38.59
CA LYS A 48 2.45 63.49 -38.13
C LYS A 48 2.44 63.26 -36.59
N SER A 49 1.78 64.11 -35.84
CA SER A 49 1.66 64.02 -34.38
C SER A 49 0.94 62.74 -33.97
N ASN A 50 -0.16 62.36 -34.63
CA ASN A 50 -0.91 61.16 -34.30
C ASN A 50 -0.18 59.87 -34.67
N ARG A 51 0.61 59.87 -35.72
CA ARG A 51 1.45 58.71 -36.10
C ARG A 51 2.59 58.48 -35.07
N ILE A 52 3.21 59.55 -34.59
CA ILE A 52 4.24 59.48 -33.53
C ILE A 52 3.58 58.99 -32.23
N LYS A 53 2.38 59.49 -31.87
CA LYS A 53 1.68 59.01 -30.68
C LYS A 53 1.32 57.55 -30.79
N LEU A 54 0.87 57.04 -31.95
CA LEU A 54 0.57 55.63 -32.18
C LEU A 54 1.81 54.79 -32.04
N PHE A 55 2.97 55.24 -32.60
CA PHE A 55 4.25 54.53 -32.48
C PHE A 55 4.71 54.48 -31.02
N ILE A 56 4.62 55.57 -30.29
CA ILE A 56 4.97 55.61 -28.85
C ILE A 56 4.01 54.68 -28.07
N LEU A 57 2.70 54.71 -28.36
CA LEU A 57 1.73 53.86 -27.73
C LEU A 57 2.04 52.37 -27.97
N SER A 58 2.41 52.02 -29.22
CA SER A 58 2.77 50.65 -29.55
C SER A 58 4.03 50.20 -28.84
N LEU A 59 5.04 51.09 -28.71
CA LEU A 59 6.24 50.80 -27.95
C LEU A 59 5.94 50.57 -26.48
N VAL A 60 5.06 51.40 -25.89
CA VAL A 60 4.61 51.23 -24.50
C VAL A 60 3.87 49.89 -24.35
N LEU A 61 2.98 49.56 -25.27
CA LEU A 61 2.26 48.27 -25.25
C LEU A 61 3.20 47.05 -25.37
N ILE A 62 4.26 47.16 -26.19
CA ILE A 62 5.27 46.10 -26.29
C ILE A 62 5.99 45.95 -24.95
N ILE A 63 6.42 47.04 -24.33
CA ILE A 63 7.09 47.05 -23.03
C ILE A 63 6.16 46.47 -21.96
N VAL A 64 4.90 46.88 -21.89
CA VAL A 64 3.91 46.32 -20.95
C VAL A 64 3.67 44.85 -21.20
N GLY A 65 3.52 44.45 -22.48
CA GLY A 65 3.36 43.05 -22.84
C GLY A 65 4.54 42.15 -22.46
N GLN A 66 5.75 42.72 -22.55
CA GLN A 66 7.01 42.02 -22.11
C GLN A 66 7.13 42.03 -20.59
N SER A 67 6.46 42.95 -19.91
CA SER A 67 6.52 43.09 -18.46
C SER A 67 5.45 42.30 -17.73
N THR A 68 4.55 41.64 -18.43
CA THR A 68 3.43 40.90 -17.84
C THR A 68 3.49 39.43 -18.17
N PHE A 69 3.26 38.61 -17.15
CA PHE A 69 3.02 37.18 -17.33
C PHE A 69 1.88 36.70 -16.43
N PHE A 70 1.27 35.61 -16.83
CA PHE A 70 0.19 35.00 -16.05
C PHE A 70 0.78 33.82 -15.25
N ALA A 71 0.79 33.97 -13.91
CA ALA A 71 1.18 32.92 -13.00
C ALA A 71 0.00 31.94 -12.84
N ARG A 72 0.20 30.68 -13.22
CA ARG A 72 -0.80 29.61 -13.10
C ARG A 72 -0.86 29.12 -11.66
N GLU A 73 -2.02 28.66 -11.25
CA GLU A 73 -2.19 27.98 -9.97
C GLU A 73 -1.40 26.65 -9.94
N GLY A 74 -0.80 26.35 -8.81
CA GLY A 74 0.01 25.12 -8.63
C GLY A 74 1.47 25.28 -9.04
N ASN A 75 1.88 26.39 -9.61
CA ASN A 75 3.25 26.65 -10.02
C ASN A 75 3.86 27.82 -9.25
N GLN A 76 5.18 27.79 -9.15
CA GLN A 76 6.03 28.83 -8.59
C GLN A 76 6.90 29.39 -9.71
N TYR A 77 7.17 30.67 -9.70
CA TYR A 77 7.89 31.32 -10.78
C TYR A 77 9.12 32.02 -10.25
N TYR A 78 10.27 31.68 -10.80
CA TYR A 78 11.50 32.41 -10.60
C TYR A 78 11.65 33.48 -11.68
N VAL A 79 11.86 34.72 -11.26
CA VAL A 79 11.98 35.87 -12.14
C VAL A 79 13.36 36.49 -11.97
N LEU A 80 14.15 36.47 -13.06
CA LEU A 80 15.46 37.11 -13.14
C LEU A 80 15.41 38.30 -14.10
N SER A 81 15.56 39.49 -13.58
CA SER A 81 15.71 40.68 -14.42
C SER A 81 17.08 40.74 -15.08
N LYS A 82 17.13 40.71 -16.41
CA LYS A 82 18.34 40.88 -17.17
C LYS A 82 18.94 42.29 -17.07
N LEU A 83 18.12 43.29 -16.77
CA LEU A 83 18.54 44.68 -16.71
C LEU A 83 19.18 45.02 -15.36
N THR A 84 18.62 44.54 -14.27
CA THR A 84 19.03 44.92 -12.91
C THR A 84 19.75 43.79 -12.17
N GLY A 85 19.69 42.56 -12.70
CA GLY A 85 20.17 41.37 -11.98
C GLY A 85 19.29 41.02 -10.77
N HIS A 86 18.18 41.74 -10.57
CA HIS A 86 17.27 41.47 -9.44
C HIS A 86 16.57 40.12 -9.61
N ARG A 87 16.49 39.38 -8.51
CA ARG A 87 15.89 38.05 -8.44
C ARG A 87 14.68 38.14 -7.54
N SER A 88 13.59 37.58 -7.98
CA SER A 88 12.36 37.47 -7.18
C SER A 88 11.64 36.16 -7.46
N ALA A 89 10.83 35.75 -6.52
CA ALA A 89 9.96 34.60 -6.71
C ALA A 89 8.50 35.02 -6.66
N VAL A 90 7.66 34.40 -7.47
CA VAL A 90 6.22 34.64 -7.47
C VAL A 90 5.52 33.34 -7.10
N MET A 91 4.90 33.36 -5.92
CA MET A 91 4.23 32.19 -5.33
C MET A 91 2.72 32.22 -5.51
N SER A 92 2.15 33.38 -5.83
CA SER A 92 0.69 33.55 -5.93
C SER A 92 0.22 33.58 -7.38
N PRO A 93 -0.92 32.93 -7.71
CA PRO A 93 -1.47 32.92 -9.06
C PRO A 93 -1.98 34.32 -9.47
N GLY A 94 -2.20 34.50 -10.77
CA GLY A 94 -2.78 35.70 -11.35
C GLY A 94 -1.85 36.45 -12.27
N LEU A 95 -2.29 37.62 -12.75
CA LEU A 95 -1.49 38.47 -13.60
C LEU A 95 -0.39 39.16 -12.77
N LYS A 96 0.85 39.01 -13.18
CA LYS A 96 2.02 39.60 -12.52
C LYS A 96 2.78 40.54 -13.44
N PHE A 97 3.37 41.56 -12.80
CA PHE A 97 4.18 42.55 -13.48
C PHE A 97 5.65 42.33 -13.11
N THR A 98 6.50 42.31 -14.12
CA THR A 98 7.96 42.15 -13.97
C THR A 98 8.67 43.29 -14.70
N ILE A 99 9.95 43.44 -14.41
CA ILE A 99 10.80 44.35 -15.19
C ILE A 99 10.86 43.81 -16.64
N PRO A 100 10.75 44.67 -17.66
CA PRO A 100 10.85 44.28 -19.07
C PRO A 100 12.13 43.43 -19.30
N PHE A 101 12.01 42.47 -20.21
CA PHE A 101 13.10 41.54 -20.56
C PHE A 101 13.56 40.60 -19.41
N SER A 102 12.75 40.42 -18.39
CA SER A 102 13.02 39.41 -17.37
C SER A 102 12.85 37.99 -17.91
N ILE A 103 13.69 37.07 -17.42
CA ILE A 103 13.51 35.63 -17.63
C ILE A 103 12.55 35.15 -16.55
N VAL A 104 11.45 34.53 -16.94
CA VAL A 104 10.50 33.87 -16.04
C VAL A 104 10.65 32.37 -16.24
N GLN A 105 11.02 31.68 -15.17
CA GLN A 105 11.14 30.22 -15.17
C GLN A 105 10.02 29.64 -14.31
N GLU A 106 9.26 28.74 -14.90
CA GLU A 106 8.14 28.04 -14.26
C GLU A 106 8.65 26.77 -13.56
N TRP A 107 8.20 26.57 -12.34
CA TRP A 107 8.46 25.39 -11.53
C TRP A 107 7.14 24.90 -10.96
N SER A 108 6.86 23.61 -11.07
CA SER A 108 5.72 23.01 -10.36
C SER A 108 5.92 23.11 -8.86
N LYS A 109 4.89 23.47 -8.11
CA LYS A 109 4.93 23.46 -6.64
C LYS A 109 5.22 22.07 -6.09
N TYR A 110 4.74 21.05 -6.77
CA TYR A 110 4.94 19.64 -6.44
C TYR A 110 5.71 18.96 -7.56
N ILE A 111 6.71 18.19 -7.17
CA ILE A 111 7.49 17.33 -8.07
C ILE A 111 7.16 15.89 -7.72
N ASP A 112 6.61 15.18 -8.69
CA ASP A 112 6.28 13.77 -8.55
C ASP A 112 7.40 12.90 -9.16
N VAL A 113 7.94 11.99 -8.35
CA VAL A 113 8.91 10.98 -8.78
C VAL A 113 8.26 9.62 -8.64
N LYS A 114 8.13 8.88 -9.75
CA LYS A 114 7.46 7.58 -9.78
C LYS A 114 8.33 6.50 -10.41
N GLY A 115 8.44 5.36 -9.70
CA GLY A 115 8.98 4.12 -10.26
C GLY A 115 7.88 3.40 -11.05
N VAL A 116 8.12 3.15 -12.33
CA VAL A 116 7.15 2.54 -13.25
C VAL A 116 7.69 1.19 -13.74
N ARG A 117 6.81 0.18 -13.78
CA ARG A 117 7.15 -1.14 -14.30
C ARG A 117 7.55 -1.06 -15.78
N ILE A 118 8.49 -1.91 -16.14
CA ILE A 118 8.91 -2.12 -17.51
C ILE A 118 8.43 -3.50 -17.95
N ASN A 119 7.92 -3.61 -19.18
CA ASN A 119 7.64 -4.89 -19.83
C ASN A 119 8.95 -5.58 -20.23
N GLU A 120 8.87 -6.87 -20.57
CA GLU A 120 10.01 -7.64 -21.12
C GLU A 120 10.65 -6.97 -22.36
N ASN A 121 9.90 -6.14 -23.07
CA ASN A 121 10.37 -5.37 -24.24
C ASN A 121 11.02 -4.02 -23.86
N GLY A 122 11.12 -3.67 -22.57
CA GLY A 122 11.69 -2.41 -22.11
C GLY A 122 10.73 -1.21 -22.19
N GLU A 123 9.44 -1.42 -22.49
CA GLU A 123 8.43 -0.37 -22.55
C GLU A 123 7.77 -0.15 -21.19
N LEU A 124 7.43 1.11 -20.89
CA LEU A 124 6.71 1.46 -19.67
C LEU A 124 5.28 0.92 -19.72
N VAL A 125 4.87 0.22 -18.66
CA VAL A 125 3.52 -0.40 -18.57
C VAL A 125 2.44 0.63 -18.26
N GLU A 126 2.81 1.74 -17.62
CA GLU A 126 1.88 2.79 -17.20
C GLU A 126 2.14 4.10 -17.94
N SER A 127 1.09 4.90 -18.14
CA SER A 127 1.19 6.27 -18.64
C SER A 127 1.96 7.13 -17.64
N VAL A 128 2.94 7.87 -18.13
CA VAL A 128 3.81 8.76 -17.35
C VAL A 128 3.51 10.24 -17.61
N GLU A 129 2.37 10.55 -18.23
CA GLU A 129 1.97 11.93 -18.48
C GLU A 129 1.83 12.73 -17.18
N GLY A 130 2.49 13.88 -17.11
CA GLY A 130 2.46 14.76 -15.95
C GLY A 130 3.40 14.36 -14.79
N ILE A 131 4.23 13.33 -14.96
CA ILE A 131 5.24 12.92 -13.98
C ILE A 131 6.59 13.48 -14.40
N GLU A 132 7.18 14.33 -13.54
CA GLU A 132 8.45 15.00 -13.85
C GLU A 132 9.65 14.05 -13.67
N GLY A 133 9.60 13.16 -12.69
CA GLY A 133 10.66 12.17 -12.43
C GLY A 133 10.16 10.73 -12.64
N VAL A 134 10.61 10.08 -13.71
CA VAL A 134 10.28 8.67 -13.97
C VAL A 134 11.51 7.81 -13.73
N ILE A 135 11.34 6.74 -12.94
CA ILE A 135 12.36 5.71 -12.72
C ILE A 135 11.89 4.43 -13.43
N PRO A 136 12.43 4.13 -14.61
CA PRO A 136 12.08 2.92 -15.34
C PRO A 136 12.51 1.67 -14.56
N GLY A 137 11.60 0.72 -14.35
CA GLY A 137 11.86 -0.50 -13.59
C GLY A 137 11.89 -0.33 -12.06
N GLY A 138 11.72 0.90 -11.55
CA GLY A 138 11.85 1.19 -10.12
C GLY A 138 13.30 1.33 -9.65
N VAL A 139 13.50 1.38 -8.34
CA VAL A 139 14.83 1.47 -7.72
C VAL A 139 15.30 0.08 -7.35
N LYS A 140 16.44 -0.32 -7.92
CA LYS A 140 17.06 -1.61 -7.59
C LYS A 140 17.73 -1.56 -6.23
N VAL A 141 17.33 -2.45 -5.34
CA VAL A 141 17.86 -2.58 -3.99
C VAL A 141 18.32 -4.01 -3.72
N MET A 142 19.12 -4.17 -2.68
CA MET A 142 19.56 -5.46 -2.19
C MET A 142 19.21 -5.62 -0.71
N PHE A 143 18.59 -6.73 -0.36
CA PHE A 143 18.29 -7.10 1.01
C PHE A 143 19.51 -7.72 1.71
N ILE A 144 19.42 -7.90 3.03
CA ILE A 144 20.49 -8.48 3.86
C ILE A 144 20.86 -9.90 3.42
N ASP A 145 19.91 -10.70 2.94
CA ASP A 145 20.09 -12.06 2.43
C ASP A 145 20.64 -12.12 0.99
N ARG A 146 21.08 -10.96 0.46
CA ARG A 146 21.60 -10.75 -0.89
C ARG A 146 20.55 -10.93 -2.00
N ALA A 147 19.28 -11.07 -1.65
CA ALA A 147 18.22 -11.01 -2.64
C ALA A 147 18.12 -9.60 -3.22
N THR A 148 18.02 -9.49 -4.52
CA THR A 148 17.78 -8.22 -5.20
C THR A 148 16.30 -8.04 -5.47
N ALA A 149 15.86 -6.79 -5.43
CA ALA A 149 14.50 -6.42 -5.74
C ALA A 149 14.44 -5.05 -6.42
N ASP A 150 13.42 -4.87 -7.24
CA ASP A 150 13.07 -3.59 -7.82
C ASP A 150 11.89 -3.00 -7.04
N VAL A 151 12.14 -1.88 -6.37
CA VAL A 151 11.14 -1.19 -5.54
C VAL A 151 10.45 -0.14 -6.38
N LEU A 152 9.15 -0.32 -6.56
CA LEU A 152 8.27 0.63 -7.23
C LEU A 152 7.66 1.56 -6.18
N LEU A 153 7.94 2.84 -6.29
CA LEU A 153 7.45 3.83 -5.35
C LEU A 153 6.98 5.09 -6.08
N SER A 154 6.11 5.84 -5.43
CA SER A 154 5.70 7.18 -5.84
C SER A 154 5.99 8.13 -4.70
N VAL A 155 6.81 9.13 -4.95
CA VAL A 155 7.18 10.15 -3.97
C VAL A 155 6.81 11.51 -4.52
N ARG A 156 6.07 12.28 -3.71
CA ARG A 156 5.73 13.67 -4.01
C ARG A 156 6.54 14.59 -3.10
N PHE A 157 7.27 15.47 -3.74
CA PHE A 157 8.03 16.51 -3.06
C PHE A 157 7.32 17.85 -3.21
N GLU A 158 7.29 18.64 -2.15
CA GLU A 158 6.77 20.00 -2.15
C GLU A 158 7.95 20.96 -2.09
N LEU A 159 8.01 21.89 -3.03
CA LEU A 159 9.03 22.93 -3.07
C LEU A 159 8.80 23.97 -1.95
N PRO A 160 9.86 24.69 -1.51
CA PRO A 160 9.72 25.67 -0.44
C PRO A 160 8.71 26.75 -0.80
N ALA A 161 7.82 27.04 0.15
CA ALA A 161 6.85 28.14 0.03
C ALA A 161 7.46 29.52 0.37
N ASP A 162 8.69 29.56 0.84
CA ASP A 162 9.44 30.76 1.20
C ASP A 162 10.22 31.26 -0.01
N GLU A 163 10.07 32.57 -0.33
CA GLU A 163 10.66 33.19 -1.51
C GLU A 163 12.21 33.04 -1.54
N ASP A 164 12.88 33.36 -0.43
CA ASP A 164 14.33 33.30 -0.36
C ASP A 164 14.88 31.87 -0.53
N SER A 165 14.20 30.90 0.07
CA SER A 165 14.58 29.49 -0.03
C SER A 165 14.36 28.94 -1.44
N PHE A 166 13.28 29.35 -2.09
CA PHE A 166 12.99 28.97 -3.47
C PHE A 166 14.00 29.60 -4.44
N ILE A 167 14.35 30.88 -4.27
CA ILE A 167 15.39 31.54 -5.07
C ILE A 167 16.72 30.77 -4.97
N LYS A 168 17.16 30.44 -3.74
CA LYS A 168 18.40 29.68 -3.52
C LYS A 168 18.35 28.30 -4.19
N LEU A 169 17.21 27.62 -4.10
CA LEU A 169 16.99 26.33 -4.74
C LEU A 169 17.14 26.43 -6.25
N VAL A 170 16.48 27.41 -6.88
CA VAL A 170 16.58 27.64 -8.34
C VAL A 170 17.99 28.00 -8.76
N GLU A 171 18.70 28.81 -7.97
CA GLU A 171 20.10 29.16 -8.25
C GLU A 171 21.04 27.96 -8.19
N THR A 172 20.78 27.04 -7.24
CA THR A 172 21.58 25.83 -7.05
C THR A 172 21.38 24.85 -8.21
N TYR A 173 20.13 24.57 -8.55
CA TYR A 173 19.79 23.48 -9.49
C TYR A 173 19.48 23.97 -10.91
N LYS A 174 19.09 25.22 -11.09
CA LYS A 174 18.76 25.88 -12.36
C LYS A 174 17.52 25.34 -13.05
N THR A 175 17.29 24.04 -13.04
CA THR A 175 16.13 23.39 -13.66
C THR A 175 15.54 22.32 -12.73
N PRO A 176 14.22 22.04 -12.81
CA PRO A 176 13.59 20.94 -12.07
C PRO A 176 14.27 19.60 -12.32
N ASP A 177 14.65 19.32 -13.58
CA ASP A 177 15.33 18.09 -13.97
C ASP A 177 16.65 17.88 -13.23
N ASN A 178 17.43 18.95 -13.02
CA ASN A 178 18.68 18.87 -12.28
C ASN A 178 18.44 18.59 -10.80
N LEU A 179 17.41 19.19 -10.21
CA LEU A 179 16.99 18.87 -8.83
C LEU A 179 16.61 17.40 -8.70
N ILE A 180 15.81 16.89 -9.64
CA ILE A 180 15.40 15.49 -9.65
C ILE A 180 16.62 14.57 -9.76
N LYS A 181 17.47 14.78 -10.77
CA LYS A 181 18.60 13.89 -11.07
C LYS A 181 19.72 13.94 -10.04
N ASN A 182 20.03 15.13 -9.52
CA ASN A 182 21.19 15.31 -8.68
C ASN A 182 20.91 15.17 -7.19
N THR A 183 19.65 15.33 -6.76
CA THR A 183 19.31 15.32 -5.33
C THR A 183 18.15 14.38 -5.01
N LEU A 184 17.00 14.49 -5.70
CA LEU A 184 15.83 13.70 -5.33
C LEU A 184 16.04 12.21 -5.58
N LEU A 185 16.47 11.83 -6.77
CA LEU A 185 16.72 10.43 -7.13
C LEU A 185 17.84 9.79 -6.29
N PRO A 186 19.02 10.42 -6.12
CA PRO A 186 20.06 9.88 -5.25
C PRO A 186 19.57 9.69 -3.81
N THR A 187 18.84 10.67 -3.25
CA THR A 187 18.32 10.57 -1.88
C THR A 187 17.32 9.42 -1.75
N ILE A 188 16.38 9.27 -2.70
CA ILE A 188 15.45 8.14 -2.72
C ILE A 188 16.23 6.82 -2.75
N THR A 189 17.19 6.69 -3.66
CA THR A 189 17.99 5.47 -3.84
C THR A 189 18.80 5.15 -2.60
N GLU A 190 19.42 6.14 -1.97
CA GLU A 190 20.19 5.98 -0.75
C GLU A 190 19.31 5.48 0.39
N GLN A 191 18.15 6.12 0.61
CA GLN A 191 17.27 5.73 1.72
C GLN A 191 16.65 4.34 1.49
N LEU A 192 16.24 4.03 0.27
CA LEU A 192 15.77 2.69 -0.07
C LEU A 192 16.85 1.63 0.18
N THR A 193 18.08 1.88 -0.25
CA THR A 193 19.19 0.95 -0.04
C THR A 193 19.49 0.78 1.44
N ASN A 194 19.55 1.87 2.21
CA ASN A 194 19.81 1.81 3.65
C ASN A 194 18.73 1.05 4.42
N VAL A 195 17.45 1.26 4.07
CA VAL A 195 16.34 0.54 4.68
C VAL A 195 16.33 -0.92 4.26
N SER A 196 16.61 -1.23 2.98
CA SER A 196 16.63 -2.62 2.48
C SER A 196 17.67 -3.48 3.21
N PHE A 197 18.81 -2.90 3.58
CA PHE A 197 19.82 -3.58 4.41
C PHE A 197 19.40 -3.80 5.88
N MET A 198 18.23 -3.35 6.30
CA MET A 198 17.66 -3.66 7.63
C MET A 198 16.75 -4.88 7.60
N TYR A 199 16.30 -5.31 6.42
CA TYR A 199 15.32 -6.39 6.24
C TYR A 199 15.91 -7.52 5.39
N SER A 200 15.40 -8.74 5.60
CA SER A 200 15.62 -9.83 4.65
C SER A 200 14.46 -9.93 3.67
N ALA A 201 14.70 -10.44 2.48
CA ALA A 201 13.63 -10.70 1.52
C ALA A 201 12.66 -11.76 2.04
N ASP A 202 13.16 -12.72 2.81
CA ASP A 202 12.34 -13.73 3.48
C ASP A 202 11.41 -13.11 4.53
N GLU A 203 11.93 -12.19 5.36
CA GLU A 203 11.14 -11.42 6.34
C GLU A 203 10.05 -10.59 5.63
N TYR A 204 10.40 -9.96 4.50
CA TYR A 204 9.45 -9.20 3.69
C TYR A 204 8.29 -10.07 3.19
N VAL A 205 8.58 -11.24 2.63
CA VAL A 205 7.57 -12.19 2.09
C VAL A 205 6.75 -12.84 3.21
N SER A 206 7.35 -13.07 4.38
CA SER A 206 6.71 -13.73 5.53
C SER A 206 5.79 -12.81 6.34
N GLY A 207 5.59 -11.54 5.92
CA GLY A 207 4.64 -10.61 6.55
C GLY A 207 5.23 -9.26 6.96
N GLY A 208 6.55 -9.07 6.91
CA GLY A 208 7.23 -7.81 7.24
C GLY A 208 7.07 -6.68 6.20
N ALA A 209 6.28 -6.90 5.15
CA ALA A 209 6.09 -5.93 4.07
C ALA A 209 5.55 -4.58 4.54
N SER A 210 4.66 -4.57 5.53
CA SER A 210 4.10 -3.34 6.09
C SER A 210 5.15 -2.51 6.82
N ASP A 211 5.96 -3.16 7.66
CA ASP A 211 7.02 -2.50 8.42
C ASP A 211 8.11 -1.95 7.52
N TYR A 212 8.45 -2.69 6.46
CA TYR A 212 9.39 -2.24 5.44
C TYR A 212 8.88 -0.96 4.76
N LYS A 213 7.62 -0.95 4.29
CA LYS A 213 7.00 0.22 3.64
C LYS A 213 6.93 1.43 4.56
N LEU A 214 6.49 1.24 5.79
CA LEU A 214 6.44 2.29 6.80
C LEU A 214 7.82 2.83 7.15
N THR A 215 8.83 1.96 7.23
CA THR A 215 10.22 2.39 7.50
C THR A 215 10.80 3.22 6.35
N ILE A 216 10.48 2.89 5.09
CA ILE A 216 10.86 3.70 3.92
C ILE A 216 10.17 5.06 3.97
N GLU A 217 8.86 5.07 4.22
CA GLU A 217 8.09 6.31 4.32
C GLU A 217 8.66 7.23 5.40
N ASP A 218 8.93 6.68 6.57
CA ASP A 218 9.51 7.42 7.70
C ASP A 218 10.94 7.92 7.40
N ALA A 219 11.78 7.11 6.74
CA ALA A 219 13.12 7.50 6.34
C ALA A 219 13.11 8.65 5.33
N LEU A 220 12.21 8.62 4.35
CA LEU A 220 12.10 9.66 3.32
C LEU A 220 11.45 10.95 3.84
N LYS A 221 10.51 10.87 4.79
CA LYS A 221 9.84 12.06 5.36
C LYS A 221 10.68 12.77 6.42
N ASN A 222 11.22 12.00 7.35
CA ASN A 222 11.81 12.54 8.58
C ASN A 222 13.34 12.54 8.60
N GLY A 223 13.97 12.07 7.55
CA GLY A 223 15.43 11.95 7.46
C GLY A 223 15.92 10.51 7.61
N GLY A 224 17.04 10.23 6.97
CA GLY A 224 17.65 8.91 6.95
C GLY A 224 18.08 8.44 8.34
N PHE A 225 17.91 7.16 8.61
CA PHE A 225 18.37 6.56 9.86
C PHE A 225 19.90 6.48 9.89
N VAL A 226 20.50 6.87 11.01
CA VAL A 226 21.89 6.51 11.30
C VAL A 226 21.90 5.03 11.64
N VAL A 227 22.59 4.25 10.82
CA VAL A 227 22.65 2.81 10.95
C VAL A 227 24.01 2.36 11.44
N ARG A 228 24.03 1.28 12.24
CA ARG A 228 25.22 0.57 12.65
C ARG A 228 25.12 -0.86 12.18
N ARG A 229 26.21 -1.37 11.65
CA ARG A 229 26.32 -2.78 11.27
C ARG A 229 26.45 -3.65 12.51
N VAL A 230 25.59 -4.67 12.58
CA VAL A 230 25.61 -5.67 13.64
C VAL A 230 25.61 -7.04 12.98
N ASP A 231 26.57 -7.87 13.37
CA ASP A 231 26.60 -9.26 12.93
C ASP A 231 25.57 -10.06 13.73
N ILE A 232 24.60 -10.64 13.05
CA ILE A 232 23.58 -11.50 13.61
C ILE A 232 23.89 -12.93 13.21
N ALA A 233 23.91 -13.82 14.18
CA ALA A 233 23.96 -15.25 13.93
C ALA A 233 22.55 -15.74 13.63
N ASP A 234 22.27 -16.05 12.39
CA ASP A 234 21.03 -16.72 12.00
C ASP A 234 21.25 -18.24 12.08
N THR A 235 20.39 -18.91 12.83
CA THR A 235 20.49 -20.35 13.03
C THR A 235 19.49 -21.04 12.13
N ILE A 236 19.96 -21.60 11.03
CA ILE A 236 19.13 -22.40 10.12
C ILE A 236 19.12 -23.85 10.65
N TYR A 237 17.92 -24.33 10.97
CA TYR A 237 17.69 -25.72 11.31
C TYR A 237 17.48 -26.53 10.04
N THR A 238 18.49 -27.27 9.60
CA THR A 238 18.36 -28.23 8.51
C THR A 238 18.00 -29.59 9.10
N PRO A 239 16.81 -30.14 8.82
CA PRO A 239 16.49 -31.49 9.26
C PRO A 239 17.40 -32.46 8.51
N GLU A 240 18.14 -33.29 9.27
CA GLU A 240 18.94 -34.36 8.69
C GLU A 240 17.99 -35.37 8.03
N ILE A 241 18.31 -35.78 6.80
CA ILE A 241 17.53 -36.80 6.10
C ILE A 241 17.82 -38.11 6.84
N LEU A 242 16.81 -38.63 7.54
CA LEU A 242 16.88 -39.91 8.23
C LEU A 242 17.07 -41.02 7.18
N THR A 243 18.27 -41.55 7.10
CA THR A 243 18.49 -42.87 6.44
C THR A 243 17.84 -43.95 7.28
N VAL A 244 17.32 -44.98 6.61
CA VAL A 244 16.51 -46.07 7.21
C VAL A 244 17.18 -46.77 8.42
N ASP A 245 18.48 -46.63 8.59
CA ASP A 245 19.25 -47.20 9.68
C ASP A 245 19.22 -46.40 11.01
N SER A 246 18.66 -45.19 11.01
CA SER A 246 18.67 -44.29 12.17
C SER A 246 17.36 -44.22 12.96
N LEU A 247 16.50 -45.22 12.83
CA LEU A 247 15.19 -45.32 13.55
C LEU A 247 15.29 -45.32 15.08
N VAL A 248 16.50 -45.33 15.66
CA VAL A 248 16.74 -45.38 17.11
C VAL A 248 17.27 -44.06 17.69
N SER A 249 17.73 -43.14 16.88
CA SER A 249 18.27 -41.86 17.37
C SER A 249 17.35 -40.68 17.03
N LYS A 250 17.07 -39.82 18.03
CA LYS A 250 16.36 -38.56 17.82
C LYS A 250 16.99 -37.79 16.67
N PRO A 251 16.19 -37.21 15.76
CA PRO A 251 16.71 -36.45 14.63
C PRO A 251 17.68 -35.38 15.14
N ARG A 252 18.95 -35.51 14.76
CA ARG A 252 19.93 -34.46 15.02
C ARG A 252 19.63 -33.31 14.09
N GLN A 253 19.23 -32.19 14.67
CA GLN A 253 19.10 -30.93 13.94
C GLN A 253 20.53 -30.41 13.73
N ILE A 254 20.97 -30.34 12.48
CA ILE A 254 22.23 -29.67 12.15
C ILE A 254 21.96 -28.17 12.23
N GLN A 255 22.57 -27.50 13.19
CA GLN A 255 22.54 -26.05 13.32
C GLN A 255 23.63 -25.47 12.42
N GLU A 256 23.26 -24.92 11.31
CA GLU A 256 24.16 -24.11 10.50
C GLU A 256 24.04 -22.64 10.94
N ILE A 257 25.10 -22.13 11.58
CA ILE A 257 25.15 -20.73 12.00
C ILE A 257 25.59 -19.89 10.82
N ARG A 258 24.65 -19.16 10.23
CA ARG A 258 24.92 -18.20 9.17
C ARG A 258 25.15 -16.84 9.78
N LYS A 259 26.31 -16.25 9.56
CA LYS A 259 26.57 -14.86 9.95
C LYS A 259 25.98 -13.93 8.89
N LEU A 260 24.96 -13.17 9.27
CA LEU A 260 24.37 -12.11 8.47
C LEU A 260 24.73 -10.78 9.11
N THR A 261 25.19 -9.83 8.29
CA THR A 261 25.47 -8.48 8.76
C THR A 261 24.25 -7.62 8.53
N LYS A 262 23.53 -7.26 9.59
CA LYS A 262 22.31 -6.43 9.54
C LYS A 262 22.61 -4.99 9.93
N ASN A 263 22.06 -4.05 9.19
CA ASN A 263 22.02 -2.66 9.61
C ASN A 263 20.92 -2.49 10.67
N THR A 264 21.30 -1.95 11.82
CA THR A 264 20.34 -1.62 12.89
C THR A 264 20.34 -0.12 13.13
N LYS A 265 19.16 0.43 13.43
CA LYS A 265 18.99 1.86 13.78
C LYS A 265 19.78 2.16 15.06
N VAL A 266 20.55 3.23 15.06
CA VAL A 266 21.19 3.74 16.29
C VAL A 266 20.12 4.49 17.09
N ILE A 267 19.86 4.04 18.31
CA ILE A 267 18.88 4.64 19.21
C ILE A 267 19.65 5.48 20.24
N GLU A 268 19.32 6.77 20.34
CA GLU A 268 19.79 7.68 21.38
C GLU A 268 18.57 8.17 22.16
N ASN A 269 18.56 8.00 23.47
CA ASN A 269 17.45 8.39 24.36
C ASN A 269 16.06 7.82 23.96
N GLY A 270 16.02 6.62 23.40
CA GLY A 270 14.78 5.97 22.97
C GLY A 270 14.26 6.40 21.60
N ILE A 271 14.95 7.33 20.91
CA ILE A 271 14.58 7.84 19.59
C ILE A 271 15.67 7.41 18.58
N PRO A 272 15.28 6.93 17.37
CA PRO A 272 16.26 6.62 16.35
C PRO A 272 16.98 7.88 15.88
N LYS A 273 18.32 7.85 15.92
CA LYS A 273 19.16 8.93 15.43
C LYS A 273 19.00 9.05 13.92
N ARG A 274 18.86 10.31 13.44
CA ARG A 274 18.61 10.61 12.03
C ARG A 274 19.64 11.59 11.49
N ASN A 275 19.95 11.42 10.22
CA ASN A 275 20.67 12.42 9.44
C ASN A 275 19.66 13.20 8.60
N PRO A 276 19.68 14.55 8.66
CA PRO A 276 18.83 15.35 7.77
C PRO A 276 19.25 15.10 6.32
N HIS A 277 18.27 15.01 5.44
CA HIS A 277 18.55 14.93 4.00
C HIS A 277 19.07 16.26 3.45
N GLU A 278 19.86 16.23 2.40
CA GLU A 278 20.25 17.41 1.65
C GLU A 278 19.02 18.19 1.14
N ILE A 279 17.95 17.47 0.82
CA ILE A 279 16.63 18.01 0.45
C ILE A 279 16.10 18.96 1.53
N ASN A 280 16.23 18.59 2.81
CA ASN A 280 15.74 19.39 3.93
C ASN A 280 16.55 20.70 4.12
N THR A 281 17.82 20.69 3.75
CA THR A 281 18.67 21.89 3.77
C THR A 281 18.13 22.95 2.81
N ASN A 282 17.55 22.51 1.69
CA ASN A 282 16.91 23.36 0.70
C ASN A 282 15.42 23.60 1.00
N LYS A 283 14.93 23.20 2.17
CA LYS A 283 13.54 23.29 2.61
C LYS A 283 12.52 22.63 1.65
N VAL A 284 12.97 21.67 0.86
CA VAL A 284 12.07 20.79 0.09
C VAL A 284 11.52 19.74 1.05
N ILE A 285 10.21 19.55 1.06
CA ILE A 285 9.51 18.65 1.99
C ILE A 285 9.00 17.44 1.22
N THR A 286 9.17 16.26 1.78
CA THR A 286 8.54 15.05 1.25
C THR A 286 7.07 15.00 1.70
N ALA A 287 6.15 15.36 0.81
CA ALA A 287 4.72 15.45 1.11
C ALA A 287 4.05 14.07 1.22
N SER A 288 4.36 13.17 0.31
CA SER A 288 3.77 11.82 0.28
C SER A 288 4.77 10.80 -0.24
N VAL A 289 4.76 9.62 0.37
CA VAL A 289 5.54 8.46 -0.08
C VAL A 289 4.61 7.26 -0.13
N ILE A 290 4.54 6.61 -1.27
CA ILE A 290 3.75 5.40 -1.47
C ILE A 290 4.64 4.35 -2.09
N VAL A 291 4.94 3.28 -1.36
CA VAL A 291 5.61 2.10 -1.91
C VAL A 291 4.55 1.19 -2.50
N SER A 292 4.46 1.19 -3.83
CA SER A 292 3.42 0.44 -4.56
C SER A 292 3.70 -1.04 -4.52
N ASP A 293 4.90 -1.45 -4.93
CA ASP A 293 5.27 -2.86 -5.02
C ASP A 293 6.78 -3.06 -4.85
N VAL A 294 7.17 -4.28 -4.49
CA VAL A 294 8.56 -4.72 -4.41
C VAL A 294 8.67 -6.02 -5.20
N VAL A 295 9.27 -5.92 -6.36
CA VAL A 295 9.42 -7.05 -7.28
C VAL A 295 10.75 -7.73 -6.97
N LEU A 296 10.68 -8.87 -6.30
CA LEU A 296 11.86 -9.69 -6.01
C LEU A 296 12.36 -10.36 -7.29
N GLU A 297 13.66 -10.55 -7.38
CA GLU A 297 14.31 -11.24 -8.49
C GLU A 297 13.75 -12.65 -8.67
N LYS A 298 13.56 -13.05 -9.93
CA LYS A 298 12.98 -14.35 -10.27
C LYS A 298 13.76 -15.52 -9.68
N SER A 299 15.09 -15.42 -9.65
CA SER A 299 15.95 -16.44 -9.04
C SER A 299 15.64 -16.70 -7.57
N PHE A 300 15.35 -15.64 -6.82
CA PHE A 300 14.97 -15.73 -5.40
C PHE A 300 13.56 -16.29 -5.22
N THR A 301 12.61 -15.80 -6.01
CA THR A 301 11.22 -16.29 -5.94
C THR A 301 11.10 -17.77 -6.35
N ASP A 302 11.87 -18.21 -7.33
CA ASP A 302 11.91 -19.61 -7.74
C ASP A 302 12.55 -20.50 -6.65
N LYS A 303 13.60 -20.00 -5.98
CA LYS A 303 14.21 -20.67 -4.82
C LYS A 303 13.23 -20.80 -3.65
N LEU A 304 12.47 -19.77 -3.35
CA LEU A 304 11.41 -19.82 -2.32
C LEU A 304 10.32 -20.83 -2.67
N LYS A 305 9.88 -20.86 -3.93
CA LYS A 305 8.91 -21.85 -4.40
C LYS A 305 9.47 -23.28 -4.23
N GLN A 306 10.71 -23.50 -4.65
CA GLN A 306 11.35 -24.79 -4.51
C GLN A 306 11.50 -25.21 -3.05
N GLN A 307 11.88 -24.29 -2.16
CA GLN A 307 11.95 -24.58 -0.71
C GLN A 307 10.58 -24.93 -0.14
N ARG A 308 9.54 -24.19 -0.53
CA ARG A 308 8.16 -24.48 -0.11
C ARG A 308 7.70 -25.84 -0.61
N ASP A 309 7.98 -26.16 -1.86
CA ASP A 309 7.58 -27.42 -2.48
C ASP A 309 8.30 -28.61 -1.81
N ILE A 310 9.61 -28.47 -1.55
CA ILE A 310 10.39 -29.47 -0.78
C ILE A 310 9.85 -29.60 0.64
N SER A 311 9.50 -28.50 1.29
CA SER A 311 8.92 -28.53 2.64
C SER A 311 7.55 -29.21 2.67
N ALA A 312 6.71 -28.93 1.67
CA ALA A 312 5.42 -29.58 1.51
C ALA A 312 5.57 -31.09 1.23
N GLU A 313 6.53 -31.49 0.37
CA GLU A 313 6.85 -32.89 0.10
C GLU A 313 7.32 -33.61 1.35
N LYS A 314 8.23 -33.00 2.14
CA LYS A 314 8.67 -33.55 3.43
C LYS A 314 7.53 -33.73 4.43
N ILE A 315 6.60 -32.78 4.50
CA ILE A 315 5.43 -32.91 5.39
C ILE A 315 4.56 -34.09 4.94
N ILE A 316 4.34 -34.26 3.65
CA ILE A 316 3.58 -35.37 3.08
C ILE A 316 4.31 -36.70 3.36
N GLU A 317 5.63 -36.73 3.23
CA GLU A 317 6.44 -37.92 3.53
C GLU A 317 6.40 -38.28 5.01
N ILE A 318 6.52 -37.30 5.92
CA ILE A 318 6.36 -37.51 7.36
C ILE A 318 4.96 -38.06 7.68
N GLN A 319 3.92 -37.49 7.09
CA GLN A 319 2.56 -38.00 7.26
C GLN A 319 2.38 -39.44 6.74
N LYS A 320 3.02 -39.78 5.62
CA LYS A 320 3.02 -41.16 5.08
C LYS A 320 3.72 -42.11 6.04
N ILE A 321 4.87 -41.71 6.59
CA ILE A 321 5.61 -42.53 7.57
C ILE A 321 4.77 -42.69 8.84
N GLU A 322 4.16 -41.62 9.33
CA GLU A 322 3.31 -41.66 10.53
C GLU A 322 2.06 -42.52 10.34
N THR A 323 1.40 -42.42 9.17
CA THR A 323 0.27 -43.28 8.83
C THR A 323 0.68 -44.74 8.65
N ALA A 324 1.84 -45.00 8.04
CA ALA A 324 2.38 -46.36 7.91
C ALA A 324 2.74 -46.95 9.28
N ALA A 325 3.39 -46.16 10.17
CA ALA A 325 3.69 -46.59 11.54
C ALA A 325 2.41 -46.87 12.36
N ALA A 326 1.41 -46.03 12.22
CA ALA A 326 0.10 -46.24 12.86
C ALA A 326 -0.62 -47.48 12.30
N ALA A 327 -0.53 -47.72 10.99
CA ALA A 327 -1.05 -48.95 10.37
C ALA A 327 -0.30 -50.19 10.87
N GLN A 328 1.02 -50.13 10.96
CA GLN A 328 1.83 -51.21 11.49
C GLN A 328 1.51 -51.51 12.95
N GLN A 329 1.34 -50.48 13.81
CA GLN A 329 0.91 -50.65 15.19
C GLN A 329 -0.50 -51.29 15.27
N ARG A 330 -1.42 -50.92 14.37
CA ARG A 330 -2.74 -51.57 14.30
C ARG A 330 -2.66 -53.04 13.94
N ILE A 331 -1.83 -53.39 12.93
CA ILE A 331 -1.63 -54.78 12.52
C ILE A 331 -0.99 -55.58 13.66
N ILE A 332 -0.03 -55.02 14.40
CA ILE A 332 0.58 -55.68 15.56
C ILE A 332 -0.46 -55.84 16.66
N ALA A 333 -1.27 -54.79 16.97
CA ALA A 333 -2.28 -54.86 17.99
C ALA A 333 -3.41 -55.84 17.61
N GLU A 334 -3.80 -55.97 16.35
CA GLU A 334 -4.72 -56.93 15.82
C GLU A 334 -4.13 -58.37 15.93
N GLY A 335 -2.87 -58.53 15.52
CA GLY A 335 -2.17 -59.81 15.64
C GLY A 335 -1.98 -60.27 17.09
N GLU A 336 -1.75 -59.36 18.03
CA GLU A 336 -1.74 -59.69 19.48
C GLU A 336 -3.13 -60.02 20.01
N ARG A 337 -4.19 -59.33 19.54
CA ARG A 337 -5.57 -59.64 19.86
C ARG A 337 -5.96 -61.06 19.34
N ASP A 338 -5.62 -61.35 18.11
CA ASP A 338 -5.90 -62.63 17.49
C ASP A 338 -5.16 -63.78 18.19
N LYS A 339 -3.86 -63.56 18.52
CA LYS A 339 -3.09 -64.52 19.34
C LYS A 339 -3.69 -64.66 20.74
N ALA A 340 -4.10 -63.58 21.37
CA ALA A 340 -4.76 -63.62 22.66
C ALA A 340 -6.12 -64.31 22.58
N ALA A 341 -6.92 -64.06 21.50
CA ALA A 341 -8.17 -64.72 21.25
C ALA A 341 -7.99 -66.24 21.00
N GLU A 342 -6.94 -66.62 20.27
CA GLU A 342 -6.63 -68.01 19.98
C GLU A 342 -6.13 -68.76 21.23
N ARG A 343 -5.26 -68.11 22.07
CA ARG A 343 -4.89 -68.65 23.39
C ARG A 343 -6.12 -68.82 24.30
N VAL A 344 -6.95 -67.80 24.36
CA VAL A 344 -8.18 -67.85 25.13
C VAL A 344 -9.14 -68.94 24.61
N ALA A 345 -9.18 -69.14 23.30
CA ALA A 345 -9.99 -70.22 22.69
C ALA A 345 -9.41 -71.62 23.03
N GLN A 346 -8.05 -71.75 23.00
CA GLN A 346 -7.38 -72.99 23.40
C GLN A 346 -7.51 -73.24 24.92
N GLU A 347 -7.33 -72.22 25.75
CA GLU A 347 -7.59 -72.30 27.18
C GLU A 347 -9.06 -72.60 27.50
N LYS A 348 -10.01 -71.99 26.79
CA LYS A 348 -11.43 -72.33 26.88
C LYS A 348 -11.70 -73.77 26.49
N ALA A 349 -11.06 -74.28 25.47
CA ALA A 349 -11.20 -75.67 25.04
C ALA A 349 -10.63 -76.67 26.07
N GLN A 350 -9.55 -76.32 26.75
CA GLN A 350 -8.98 -77.13 27.87
C GLN A 350 -9.75 -76.96 29.18
N VAL A 351 -10.19 -75.78 29.47
CA VAL A 351 -10.88 -75.43 30.72
C VAL A 351 -12.35 -75.76 30.65
N SER A 352 -12.97 -75.86 29.44
CA SER A 352 -14.37 -76.31 29.33
C SER A 352 -14.57 -77.76 29.76
N LYS A 353 -13.51 -78.55 29.86
CA LYS A 353 -13.58 -79.90 30.47
C LYS A 353 -13.46 -79.90 31.99
N LEU A 354 -12.97 -78.81 32.58
CA LEU A 354 -12.77 -78.72 34.07
C LEU A 354 -13.73 -77.75 34.75
N ILE A 355 -14.40 -76.87 33.99
CA ILE A 355 -15.10 -75.72 34.56
C ILE A 355 -16.61 -75.73 34.35
N ASN A 356 -17.25 -76.87 34.25
CA ASN A 356 -18.72 -76.91 34.34
C ASN A 356 -19.27 -76.59 35.76
N ILE A 357 -18.40 -76.49 36.73
CA ILE A 357 -18.79 -76.20 38.11
C ILE A 357 -18.25 -74.82 38.61
N GLU A 358 -17.09 -74.40 38.11
CA GLU A 358 -16.48 -73.14 38.56
C GLU A 358 -16.96 -71.91 37.81
N THR A 359 -17.54 -72.10 36.58
CA THR A 359 -18.05 -71.00 35.75
C THR A 359 -19.31 -70.38 36.29
N GLN A 360 -20.17 -71.11 36.97
CA GLN A 360 -21.39 -70.56 37.55
C GLN A 360 -21.14 -69.57 38.71
N VAL A 361 -20.12 -69.84 39.51
CA VAL A 361 -19.76 -68.97 40.63
C VAL A 361 -19.07 -67.69 40.13
N LYS A 362 -18.15 -67.82 39.13
CA LYS A 362 -17.50 -66.66 38.56
C LYS A 362 -18.39 -65.76 37.68
N GLU A 363 -19.38 -66.35 37.00
CA GLU A 363 -20.37 -65.54 36.27
C GLU A 363 -21.22 -64.67 37.22
N GLU A 364 -21.58 -65.21 38.38
CA GLU A 364 -22.30 -64.42 39.38
C GLU A 364 -21.43 -63.35 40.04
N GLU A 365 -20.15 -63.61 40.22
CA GLU A 365 -19.19 -62.64 40.77
C GLU A 365 -18.83 -61.54 39.76
N SER A 366 -18.71 -61.90 38.47
CA SER A 366 -18.52 -60.94 37.39
C SER A 366 -19.76 -60.04 37.18
N LYS A 367 -20.98 -60.60 37.27
CA LYS A 367 -22.21 -59.80 37.24
C LYS A 367 -22.34 -58.83 38.40
N ARG A 368 -21.89 -59.25 39.60
CA ARG A 368 -21.83 -58.36 40.76
C ARG A 368 -20.86 -57.19 40.57
N GLN A 369 -19.66 -57.47 40.06
CA GLN A 369 -18.65 -56.40 39.80
C GLN A 369 -19.08 -55.43 38.70
N LEU A 370 -19.73 -55.94 37.64
CA LEU A 370 -20.29 -55.08 36.59
C LEU A 370 -21.42 -54.20 37.09
N ALA A 371 -22.27 -54.73 37.97
CA ALA A 371 -23.30 -53.95 38.60
C ALA A 371 -22.72 -52.86 39.54
N GLU A 372 -21.61 -53.16 40.24
CA GLU A 372 -20.91 -52.21 41.11
C GLU A 372 -20.23 -51.09 40.32
N ILE A 373 -19.57 -51.43 39.19
CA ILE A 373 -18.98 -50.44 38.26
C ILE A 373 -20.07 -49.59 37.60
N ALA A 374 -21.18 -50.20 37.22
CA ALA A 374 -22.30 -49.44 36.65
C ALA A 374 -22.91 -48.45 37.66
N VAL A 375 -22.96 -48.80 38.92
CA VAL A 375 -23.38 -47.90 40.01
C VAL A 375 -22.36 -46.78 40.21
N GLN A 376 -21.06 -47.08 40.18
CA GLN A 376 -20.02 -46.04 40.31
C GLN A 376 -19.98 -45.07 39.12
N THR A 377 -20.15 -45.60 37.89
CA THR A 377 -20.22 -44.72 36.72
C THR A 377 -21.50 -43.85 36.71
N ALA A 378 -22.63 -44.42 37.10
CA ALA A 378 -23.89 -43.65 37.26
C ALA A 378 -23.77 -42.57 38.36
N GLU A 379 -23.05 -42.87 39.44
CA GLU A 379 -22.77 -41.89 40.50
C GLU A 379 -21.83 -40.77 40.07
N LEU A 380 -20.81 -41.10 39.26
CA LEU A 380 -19.90 -40.11 38.68
C LEU A 380 -20.58 -39.25 37.64
N GLU A 381 -21.41 -39.83 36.78
CA GLU A 381 -22.23 -39.07 35.81
C GLU A 381 -23.27 -38.18 36.50
N ALA A 382 -23.91 -38.65 37.57
CA ALA A 382 -24.81 -37.84 38.37
C ALA A 382 -24.09 -36.69 39.09
N LYS A 383 -22.85 -36.89 39.57
CA LYS A 383 -22.00 -35.84 40.13
C LYS A 383 -21.54 -34.84 39.07
N ALA A 384 -21.17 -35.32 37.87
CA ALA A 384 -20.75 -34.47 36.76
C ALA A 384 -21.92 -33.59 36.24
N THR A 385 -23.12 -34.18 36.12
CA THR A 385 -24.34 -33.41 35.76
C THR A 385 -24.67 -32.39 36.84
N LEU A 386 -24.66 -32.78 38.11
CA LEU A 386 -24.91 -31.85 39.22
C LEU A 386 -23.88 -30.69 39.27
N THR A 387 -22.61 -30.97 38.97
CA THR A 387 -21.56 -29.94 38.91
C THR A 387 -21.76 -29.02 37.70
N ARG A 388 -22.17 -29.58 36.57
CA ARG A 388 -22.47 -28.83 35.36
C ARG A 388 -23.71 -27.96 35.53
N GLU A 389 -24.77 -28.50 36.13
CA GLU A 389 -25.98 -27.73 36.44
C GLU A 389 -25.75 -26.63 37.48
N ARG A 390 -24.91 -26.90 38.50
CA ARG A 390 -24.47 -25.88 39.47
C ARG A 390 -23.66 -24.78 38.81
N ALA A 391 -22.68 -25.13 37.94
CA ALA A 391 -21.90 -24.18 37.20
C ALA A 391 -22.76 -23.34 36.22
N GLN A 392 -23.76 -24.00 35.62
CA GLN A 392 -24.70 -23.32 34.73
C GLN A 392 -25.68 -22.41 35.47
N ALA A 393 -26.12 -22.84 36.65
CA ALA A 393 -26.95 -22.01 37.54
C ALA A 393 -26.14 -20.82 38.10
N GLU A 394 -24.88 -21.01 38.44
CA GLU A 394 -23.96 -19.94 38.91
C GLU A 394 -23.60 -18.99 37.80
N ALA A 395 -23.34 -19.49 36.57
CA ALA A 395 -23.15 -18.67 35.37
C ALA A 395 -24.41 -17.86 35.02
N ASN A 396 -25.60 -18.49 35.15
CA ASN A 396 -26.85 -17.79 34.96
C ASN A 396 -27.13 -16.75 36.06
N ARG A 397 -26.76 -17.05 37.31
CA ARG A 397 -26.88 -16.13 38.44
C ARG A 397 -25.91 -14.94 38.28
N LEU A 398 -24.68 -15.19 37.79
CA LEU A 398 -23.73 -14.15 37.42
C LEU A 398 -24.19 -13.32 36.21
N LYS A 399 -24.83 -13.99 35.23
CA LYS A 399 -25.42 -13.27 34.08
C LYS A 399 -26.63 -12.42 34.51
N VAL A 400 -27.43 -12.88 35.48
CA VAL A 400 -28.55 -12.12 36.03
C VAL A 400 -28.06 -11.00 36.96
N SER A 401 -26.96 -11.21 37.70
CA SER A 401 -26.39 -10.18 38.59
C SER A 401 -25.54 -9.15 37.85
N ALA A 402 -25.00 -9.50 36.68
CA ALA A 402 -24.17 -8.62 35.84
C ALA A 402 -24.94 -8.05 34.62
N GLY A 403 -26.15 -8.48 34.38
CA GLY A 403 -26.97 -8.10 33.23
C GLY A 403 -28.26 -7.40 33.67
N LEU A 404 -28.63 -6.45 32.87
CA LEU A 404 -29.89 -5.71 32.86
C LEU A 404 -31.09 -6.60 33.27
N THR A 405 -31.98 -6.05 34.05
CA THR A 405 -33.25 -6.69 34.42
C THR A 405 -34.02 -7.15 33.18
N PRO A 406 -34.89 -8.15 33.27
CA PRO A 406 -35.69 -8.62 32.12
C PRO A 406 -36.42 -7.50 31.37
N GLN A 407 -36.81 -6.45 32.09
CA GLN A 407 -37.43 -5.27 31.52
C GLN A 407 -36.43 -4.38 30.73
N GLU A 408 -35.27 -4.17 31.25
CA GLU A 408 -34.21 -3.41 30.56
C GLU A 408 -33.68 -4.17 29.34
N ARG A 409 -33.65 -5.50 29.36
CA ARG A 409 -33.29 -6.33 28.22
C ARG A 409 -34.34 -6.26 27.12
N ALA A 410 -35.60 -6.29 27.49
CA ALA A 410 -36.69 -6.11 26.54
C ALA A 410 -36.68 -4.70 25.90
N GLU A 411 -36.29 -3.71 26.67
CA GLU A 411 -36.17 -2.32 26.18
C GLU A 411 -34.96 -2.13 25.27
N TRP A 412 -33.85 -2.82 25.56
CA TRP A 412 -32.67 -2.86 24.72
C TRP A 412 -32.90 -3.65 23.41
N ASP A 413 -33.54 -4.81 23.50
CA ASP A 413 -33.90 -5.61 22.34
C ASP A 413 -34.93 -4.88 21.47
N TYR A 414 -35.84 -4.14 22.07
CA TYR A 414 -36.78 -3.27 21.36
C TYR A 414 -36.06 -2.09 20.67
N LYS A 415 -35.12 -1.40 21.38
CA LYS A 415 -34.36 -0.29 20.80
C LYS A 415 -33.42 -0.75 19.68
N THR A 416 -32.80 -1.92 19.83
CA THR A 416 -31.96 -2.48 18.76
C THR A 416 -32.78 -2.94 17.58
N ALA A 417 -33.93 -3.55 17.79
CA ALA A 417 -34.87 -3.95 16.72
C ALA A 417 -35.39 -2.72 15.96
N VAL A 418 -35.76 -1.66 16.67
CA VAL A 418 -36.19 -0.38 16.05
C VAL A 418 -35.06 0.32 15.33
N GLY A 419 -33.83 0.29 15.89
CA GLY A 419 -32.63 0.84 15.24
C GLY A 419 -32.30 0.10 13.95
N VAL A 420 -32.31 -1.22 13.97
CA VAL A 420 -32.08 -2.06 12.78
C VAL A 420 -33.17 -1.86 11.73
N ALA A 421 -34.43 -1.74 12.15
CA ALA A 421 -35.56 -1.48 11.25
C ALA A 421 -35.46 -0.07 10.60
N ALA A 422 -34.94 0.92 11.32
CA ALA A 422 -34.67 2.27 10.79
C ALA A 422 -33.54 2.28 9.76
N GLU A 423 -32.46 1.50 10.04
CA GLU A 423 -31.30 1.36 9.15
C GLU A 423 -31.67 0.63 7.85
N ILE A 424 -32.49 -0.44 7.96
CA ILE A 424 -32.99 -1.19 6.78
C ILE A 424 -33.89 -0.31 5.90
N LYS A 425 -34.64 0.62 6.49
CA LYS A 425 -35.48 1.56 5.72
C LYS A 425 -34.68 2.57 4.92
N SER A 426 -33.43 2.82 5.28
CA SER A 426 -32.51 3.73 4.58
C SER A 426 -31.67 3.03 3.48
N LEU A 427 -31.65 1.71 3.44
CA LEU A 427 -30.95 0.91 2.44
C LEU A 427 -31.77 0.90 1.13
N GLN A 428 -31.34 1.70 0.18
CA GLN A 428 -31.78 1.56 -1.21
C GLN A 428 -31.17 0.27 -1.78
N LEU A 429 -31.95 -0.80 -1.75
CA LEU A 429 -31.60 -2.04 -2.43
C LEU A 429 -31.63 -1.81 -3.94
N PRO A 430 -30.54 -2.12 -4.68
CA PRO A 430 -30.60 -2.11 -6.11
C PRO A 430 -31.61 -3.18 -6.56
N SER A 431 -32.56 -2.80 -7.39
CA SER A 431 -33.52 -3.69 -8.00
C SER A 431 -32.80 -4.63 -8.97
N ILE A 432 -32.43 -5.81 -8.50
CA ILE A 432 -31.96 -6.88 -9.39
C ILE A 432 -33.21 -7.57 -9.93
N TYR A 433 -33.48 -7.30 -11.19
CA TYR A 433 -34.51 -7.98 -11.95
C TYR A 433 -34.01 -9.37 -12.33
N ILE A 434 -34.35 -10.38 -11.57
CA ILE A 434 -34.15 -11.78 -11.96
C ILE A 434 -35.42 -12.27 -12.63
N GLN A 435 -35.43 -12.25 -13.94
CA GLN A 435 -36.43 -12.91 -14.76
C GLN A 435 -36.09 -14.42 -14.80
N GLY A 436 -36.79 -15.18 -14.00
CA GLY A 436 -36.67 -16.63 -13.94
C GLY A 436 -38.02 -17.23 -13.61
N THR A 437 -38.58 -17.90 -14.59
CA THR A 437 -39.81 -18.66 -14.61
C THR A 437 -39.95 -19.64 -13.44
N GLY A 438 -41.07 -19.55 -12.75
CA GLY A 438 -41.85 -20.70 -12.20
C GLY A 438 -41.38 -21.31 -10.91
N GLY A 439 -42.20 -21.19 -9.87
CA GLY A 439 -42.20 -22.13 -8.75
C GLY A 439 -42.05 -21.48 -7.37
N SER A 440 -43.16 -21.34 -6.71
CA SER A 440 -43.37 -21.15 -5.26
C SER A 440 -42.19 -21.54 -4.39
N ASN A 441 -41.46 -20.60 -3.80
CA ASN A 441 -40.76 -20.74 -2.51
C ASN A 441 -40.00 -19.46 -2.14
N ALA A 442 -40.70 -18.31 -2.12
CA ALA A 442 -40.11 -17.04 -1.64
C ALA A 442 -39.90 -17.01 -0.11
N SER A 443 -40.45 -17.98 0.62
CA SER A 443 -40.32 -18.08 2.08
C SER A 443 -38.98 -18.70 2.52
N SER A 444 -38.37 -19.56 1.71
CA SER A 444 -37.17 -20.29 2.11
C SER A 444 -35.88 -19.45 2.08
N ILE A 445 -35.85 -18.36 1.31
CA ILE A 445 -34.66 -17.48 1.22
C ILE A 445 -34.61 -16.49 2.38
N LEU A 446 -35.74 -16.07 2.89
CA LEU A 446 -35.85 -15.22 4.08
C LEU A 446 -35.54 -15.98 5.37
N GLU A 447 -35.89 -17.28 5.44
CA GLU A 447 -35.55 -18.15 6.58
C GLU A 447 -34.05 -18.49 6.63
N GLN A 448 -33.39 -18.56 5.51
CA GLN A 448 -31.92 -18.77 5.45
C GLN A 448 -31.09 -17.51 5.76
N LEU A 449 -31.64 -16.31 5.52
CA LEU A 449 -30.94 -15.05 5.78
C LEU A 449 -31.08 -14.52 7.20
N ILE A 450 -32.19 -14.87 7.84
CA ILE A 450 -32.45 -14.55 9.25
C ILE A 450 -32.40 -15.87 9.99
N GLY A 451 -31.24 -16.26 10.45
CA GLY A 451 -31.00 -17.56 11.06
C GLY A 451 -32.20 -18.02 11.91
N ALA A 452 -32.58 -19.28 11.76
CA ALA A 452 -33.75 -19.95 12.36
C ALA A 452 -33.96 -19.71 13.88
N ASP A 453 -32.92 -19.21 14.54
CA ASP A 453 -32.90 -18.90 15.98
C ASP A 453 -33.59 -17.55 16.34
N LEU A 454 -33.66 -16.59 15.39
CA LEU A 454 -34.34 -15.32 15.64
C LEU A 454 -35.87 -15.44 15.42
N ALA A 455 -36.27 -16.23 14.43
CA ALA A 455 -37.68 -16.47 14.16
C ALA A 455 -38.37 -17.29 15.27
N LYS A 456 -37.65 -18.26 15.86
CA LYS A 456 -38.13 -19.06 16.96
C LYS A 456 -38.30 -18.28 18.27
N LYS A 457 -37.39 -17.31 18.54
CA LYS A 457 -37.49 -16.40 19.70
C LYS A 457 -38.62 -15.37 19.59
N MET A 458 -39.07 -15.04 18.37
CA MET A 458 -40.17 -14.10 18.17
C MET A 458 -41.55 -14.80 18.22
N MET A 459 -41.61 -16.12 18.02
CA MET A 459 -42.85 -16.90 18.12
C MET A 459 -43.17 -17.41 19.53
N ASP A 460 -42.17 -17.61 20.39
CA ASP A 460 -42.34 -18.08 21.78
C ASP A 460 -42.68 -16.95 22.79
N ASN A 461 -42.81 -15.71 22.32
CA ASN A 461 -43.17 -14.55 23.15
C ASN A 461 -44.53 -13.92 22.77
N LYS A 462 -45.47 -14.77 22.35
CA LYS A 462 -46.88 -14.37 22.24
C LYS A 462 -47.73 -15.10 23.24
#